data_3de9896ae28a44cc7e0336eac905d8d9
#
_entry.id   3de9896ae28a44cc7e0336eac905d8d9
#
_cell.length_a   1.000
_cell.length_b   1.000
_cell.length_c   1.000
_cell.angle_alpha   90.00
_cell.angle_beta   90.00
_cell.angle_gamma   90.00
#
_symmetry.space_group_name_H-M   'P 1'
#
loop_
_entity.id
_entity.type
_entity.pdbx_description
1 polymer ?
#
loop_
_entity_poly.entity_id
_entity_poly.type
_entity_poly.pdbx_seq_one_letter_code
_entity_poly.pdbx_strand_id
1 'polypeptide(L)' 'RRNKKRDFKSLWIQRINAGVRSEGITYSKFINGLSKSGIKLDRKILAEIAYDNPEAFKTIVKRAQAALN' A
#
# COMPACT_ATOMS: atom_id res chain seq x y z
N ARG A 1 9.89 20.81 -11.31
CA ARG A 1 10.50 20.52 -10.02
C ARG A 1 9.47 20.11 -8.99
N ARG A 2 8.42 20.91 -8.83
CA ARG A 2 7.29 20.55 -7.99
C ARG A 2 6.60 19.30 -8.51
N ASN A 3 6.57 19.17 -9.82
CA ASN A 3 5.95 18.04 -10.49
C ASN A 3 6.70 16.74 -10.20
N LYS A 4 8.01 16.79 -9.99
CA LYS A 4 8.79 15.61 -9.68
C LYS A 4 8.33 14.95 -8.38
N LYS A 5 8.11 15.75 -7.34
CA LYS A 5 7.61 15.22 -6.07
C LYS A 5 6.22 14.62 -6.22
N ARG A 6 5.36 15.30 -6.98
CA ARG A 6 4.01 14.79 -7.27
C ARG A 6 4.06 13.49 -8.05
N ASP A 7 4.95 13.44 -9.05
CA ASP A 7 5.06 12.27 -9.91
C ASP A 7 5.54 11.05 -9.12
N PHE A 8 6.52 11.21 -8.23
CA PHE A 8 6.98 10.13 -7.39
C PHE A 8 5.89 9.65 -6.44
N LYS A 9 5.21 10.58 -5.78
CA LYS A 9 4.12 10.23 -4.87
C LYS A 9 3.00 9.50 -5.61
N SER A 10 2.66 9.99 -6.79
CA SER A 10 1.64 9.39 -7.64
C SER A 10 2.04 7.97 -8.06
N LEU A 11 3.31 7.78 -8.40
CA LEU A 11 3.84 6.48 -8.78
C LEU A 11 3.77 5.49 -7.61
N TRP A 12 4.12 5.93 -6.42
CA TRP A 12 4.03 5.08 -5.23
C TRP A 12 2.60 4.64 -4.98
N ILE A 13 1.67 5.59 -5.05
CA ILE A 13 0.25 5.29 -4.85
C ILE A 13 -0.26 4.33 -5.91
N GLN A 14 0.14 4.51 -7.16
CA GLN A 14 -0.25 3.61 -8.25
C GLN A 14 0.24 2.19 -8.02
N ARG A 15 1.47 2.03 -7.58
CA ARG A 15 2.05 0.72 -7.29
C ARG A 15 1.32 0.02 -6.14
N ILE A 16 1.08 0.76 -5.06
CA ILE A 16 0.35 0.23 -3.92
C ILE A 16 -1.08 -0.15 -4.34
N ASN A 17 -1.73 0.73 -5.09
CA ASN A 17 -3.10 0.50 -5.55
C ASN A 17 -3.20 -0.75 -6.42
N ALA A 18 -2.25 -0.94 -7.34
CA ALA A 18 -2.24 -2.13 -8.17
C ALA A 18 -2.08 -3.40 -7.33
N GLY A 19 -1.22 -3.35 -6.31
CA GLY A 19 -1.03 -4.48 -5.41
C GLY A 19 -2.26 -4.81 -4.59
N VAL A 20 -2.93 -3.80 -4.03
CA VAL A 20 -4.12 -4.05 -3.20
C VAL A 20 -5.31 -4.47 -4.04
N ARG A 21 -5.43 -3.98 -5.26
CA ARG A 21 -6.52 -4.39 -6.15
C ARG A 21 -6.44 -5.86 -6.49
N SER A 22 -5.24 -6.39 -6.64
CA SER A 22 -5.08 -7.82 -6.90
C SER A 22 -5.59 -8.66 -5.73
N GLU A 23 -5.68 -8.08 -4.54
CA GLU A 23 -6.22 -8.73 -3.35
C GLU A 23 -7.69 -8.37 -3.09
N GLY A 24 -8.29 -7.57 -3.96
CA GLY A 24 -9.71 -7.28 -3.88
C GLY A 24 -10.12 -6.16 -2.95
N ILE A 25 -9.19 -5.28 -2.56
CA ILE A 25 -9.54 -4.13 -1.73
C ILE A 25 -9.09 -2.83 -2.39
N THR A 26 -9.61 -1.71 -1.90
CA THR A 26 -9.24 -0.40 -2.41
C THR A 26 -8.07 0.16 -1.61
N TYR A 27 -7.38 1.12 -2.21
CA TYR A 27 -6.27 1.80 -1.54
C TYR A 27 -6.70 2.45 -0.23
N SER A 28 -7.87 3.10 -0.23
CA SER A 28 -8.40 3.76 0.97
C SER A 28 -8.61 2.77 2.11
N LYS A 29 -9.21 1.63 1.81
CA LYS A 29 -9.43 0.59 2.80
C LYS A 29 -8.12 0.01 3.31
N PHE A 30 -7.16 -0.17 2.42
CA PHE A 30 -5.85 -0.68 2.78
C PHE A 30 -5.16 0.24 3.78
N ILE A 31 -5.13 1.54 3.49
CA ILE A 31 -4.50 2.52 4.37
C ILE A 31 -5.22 2.58 5.73
N ASN A 32 -6.55 2.54 5.72
CA ASN A 32 -7.33 2.51 6.94
C ASN A 32 -7.02 1.26 7.77
N GLY A 33 -6.93 0.11 7.11
CA GLY A 33 -6.60 -1.14 7.77
C GLY A 33 -5.21 -1.13 8.37
N LEU A 34 -4.23 -0.55 7.69
CA LEU A 34 -2.88 -0.40 8.24
C LEU A 34 -2.89 0.45 9.50
N SER A 35 -3.64 1.54 9.48
CA SER A 35 -3.78 2.41 10.64
C SER A 35 -4.39 1.65 11.81
N LYS A 36 -5.43 0.88 11.57
CA LYS A 36 -6.11 0.12 12.62
C LYS A 36 -5.25 -1.03 13.16
N SER A 37 -4.45 -1.65 12.30
CA SER A 37 -3.58 -2.75 12.72
C SER A 37 -2.33 -2.28 13.47
N GLY A 38 -2.07 -0.99 13.48
CA GLY A 38 -0.88 -0.43 14.12
C GLY A 38 0.38 -0.53 13.31
N ILE A 39 0.28 -0.97 12.07
CA ILE A 39 1.42 -1.05 11.16
C ILE A 39 1.74 0.33 10.64
N LYS A 40 2.95 0.82 10.94
CA LYS A 40 3.39 2.14 10.50
C LYS A 40 4.41 1.99 9.40
N LEU A 41 3.96 2.00 8.17
CA LEU A 41 4.84 1.91 7.01
C LEU A 41 4.62 3.12 6.11
N ASP A 42 5.74 3.62 5.61
CA ASP A 42 5.77 4.72 4.66
C ASP A 42 5.24 4.28 3.31
N ARG A 43 4.65 5.20 2.56
CA ARG A 43 4.19 4.91 1.20
C ARG A 43 5.34 4.44 0.32
N LYS A 44 6.52 5.05 0.48
CA LYS A 44 7.70 4.66 -0.27
C LYS A 44 8.08 3.21 0.02
N ILE A 45 8.09 2.84 1.29
CA ILE A 45 8.42 1.48 1.70
C ILE A 45 7.39 0.50 1.19
N LEU A 46 6.11 0.85 1.28
CA LEU A 46 5.04 0.00 0.77
C LEU A 46 5.17 -0.23 -0.73
N ALA A 47 5.48 0.82 -1.49
CA ALA A 47 5.65 0.72 -2.92
C ALA A 47 6.86 -0.14 -3.27
N GLU A 48 7.94 -0.03 -2.52
CA GLU A 48 9.12 -0.86 -2.72
C GLU A 48 8.83 -2.33 -2.44
N ILE A 49 8.10 -2.61 -1.37
CA ILE A 49 7.70 -3.98 -1.05
C ILE A 49 6.79 -4.55 -2.13
N ALA A 50 5.84 -3.75 -2.61
CA ALA A 50 4.93 -4.19 -3.65
C ALA A 50 5.65 -4.53 -4.95
N TYR A 51 6.72 -3.81 -5.24
CA TYR A 51 7.51 -4.01 -6.44
C TYR A 51 8.52 -5.16 -6.29
N ASP A 52 9.28 -5.16 -5.18
CA ASP A 52 10.37 -6.09 -4.99
C ASP A 52 9.95 -7.43 -4.40
N ASN A 53 8.92 -7.44 -3.57
CA ASN A 53 8.50 -8.65 -2.87
C ASN A 53 6.97 -8.68 -2.76
N PRO A 54 6.28 -9.03 -3.84
CA PRO A 54 4.81 -9.04 -3.84
C PRO A 54 4.20 -9.99 -2.82
N GLU A 55 4.89 -11.07 -2.45
CA GLU A 55 4.37 -11.99 -1.45
C GLU A 55 4.32 -11.36 -0.06
N ALA A 56 5.38 -10.63 0.30
CA ALA A 56 5.38 -9.90 1.56
C ALA A 56 4.30 -8.83 1.57
N PHE A 57 4.10 -8.16 0.43
CA PHE A 57 3.05 -7.17 0.29
C PHE A 57 1.66 -7.80 0.49
N LYS A 58 1.42 -8.97 -0.06
CA LYS A 58 0.15 -9.69 0.13
C LYS A 58 -0.11 -9.98 1.60
N THR A 59 0.92 -10.35 2.34
CA THR A 59 0.80 -10.58 3.78
C THR A 59 0.37 -9.31 4.51
N ILE A 60 0.96 -8.17 4.14
CA ILE A 60 0.59 -6.89 4.72
C ILE A 60 -0.86 -6.54 4.39
N VAL A 61 -1.28 -6.76 3.16
CA VAL A 61 -2.66 -6.50 2.74
C VAL A 61 -3.65 -7.36 3.53
N LYS A 62 -3.33 -8.63 3.74
CA LYS A 62 -4.19 -9.52 4.50
C LYS A 62 -4.33 -9.06 5.95
N ARG A 63 -3.25 -8.60 6.55
CA ARG A 63 -3.31 -8.06 7.91
C ARG A 63 -4.17 -6.81 7.98
N ALA A 64 -4.06 -5.95 6.98
CA ALA A 64 -4.88 -4.75 6.91
C ALA A 64 -6.35 -5.12 6.76
N GLN A 65 -6.67 -6.10 5.93
CA GLN A 65 -8.04 -6.58 5.75
C GLN A 65 -8.60 -7.16 7.05
N ALA A 66 -7.80 -7.93 7.76
CA ALA A 66 -8.22 -8.51 9.03
C ALA A 66 -8.53 -7.42 10.06
N ALA A 67 -7.79 -6.33 10.06
CA ALA A 67 -8.03 -5.22 10.97
C ALA A 67 -9.33 -4.46 10.62
N LEU A 68 -9.78 -4.53 9.38
CA LEU A 68 -11.04 -3.91 8.96
C LEU A 68 -12.27 -4.76 9.34
N ASN A 69 -12.07 -6.03 9.49
CA ASN A 69 -13.14 -6.95 9.86
C ASN A 69 -13.23 -7.10 11.38
#